data_e0d63ff85c5b3dba9ed3bd895b3b9a12
#
_entry.id   e0d63ff85c5b3dba9ed3bd895b3b9a12
#
_cell.length_a   1.000
_cell.length_b   1.000
_cell.length_c   1.000
_cell.angle_alpha   90.00
_cell.angle_beta   90.00
_cell.angle_gamma   90.00
#
_symmetry.space_group_name_H-M   'P 1'
#
loop_
_entity.id
_entity.type
_entity.pdbx_description
1 polymer ?
#
loop_
_entity_poly.entity_id
_entity_poly.type
_entity_poly.pdbx_seq_one_letter_code
_entity_poly.pdbx_strand_id
1 'polypeptide(L)'
;MSKICGIDLGTTNSVLGLGDQLLTGLVPSVVDLRTGNAGNDVLEEMSAARSFKCDISLSKEGQLSVSASSRVLRQLVKESGESVERVVISVPAYFSDNQRQATIKAAQLAGLDVVGLINEPTAAAIYASKSRQALSLVFDLGGGTFDVSVVDSRFGDYDVQATDGCILGGDNFDANIRRWVIKEAGIKVHHLNQEDLVRLKWECSKLKIRVQQ
;
A
#
# COMPACT_ATOMS: atom_id res chain seq x y z
N MET A 1 26.74 12.14 4.96
CA MET A 1 26.05 10.85 4.79
C MET A 1 24.71 11.13 4.14
N SER A 2 24.33 10.42 3.07
CA SER A 2 22.99 10.54 2.48
C SER A 2 21.92 10.13 3.49
N LYS A 3 20.86 10.90 3.60
CA LYS A 3 19.73 10.63 4.48
C LYS A 3 19.06 9.31 4.08
N ILE A 4 18.59 8.52 5.05
CA ILE A 4 17.80 7.32 4.82
C ILE A 4 16.34 7.66 5.08
N CYS A 5 15.49 7.47 4.07
CA CYS A 5 14.06 7.71 4.19
C CYS A 5 13.31 6.41 4.43
N GLY A 6 12.18 6.47 5.13
CA GLY A 6 11.24 5.37 5.28
C GLY A 6 10.13 5.47 4.23
N ILE A 7 9.76 4.34 3.62
CA ILE A 7 8.62 4.24 2.72
C ILE A 7 7.65 3.18 3.25
N ASP A 8 6.41 3.56 3.43
CA ASP A 8 5.31 2.63 3.50
C ASP A 8 4.65 2.52 2.10
N LEU A 9 4.91 1.39 1.43
CA LEU A 9 4.32 1.08 0.13
C LEU A 9 3.02 0.30 0.35
N GLY A 10 1.92 1.01 0.60
CA GLY A 10 0.63 0.40 0.91
C GLY A 10 -0.14 -0.09 -0.31
N THR A 11 -1.15 -0.94 -0.09
CA THR A 11 -2.04 -1.45 -1.15
C THR A 11 -2.91 -0.33 -1.76
N THR A 12 -3.38 0.59 -0.92
CA THR A 12 -4.28 1.69 -1.32
C THR A 12 -3.55 3.02 -1.40
N ASN A 13 -2.76 3.34 -0.38
CA ASN A 13 -1.99 4.58 -0.30
C ASN A 13 -0.57 4.26 0.14
N SER A 14 0.36 5.10 -0.27
CA SER A 14 1.76 5.04 0.11
C SER A 14 2.22 6.37 0.69
N VAL A 15 3.23 6.33 1.56
CA VAL A 15 3.83 7.52 2.17
C VAL A 15 5.35 7.41 2.20
N LEU A 16 6.01 8.56 2.21
CA LEU A 16 7.45 8.70 2.38
C LEU A 16 7.74 9.65 3.55
N GLY A 17 8.68 9.28 4.39
CA GLY A 17 9.08 10.07 5.55
C GLY A 17 10.57 10.04 5.82
N LEU A 18 11.03 10.98 6.65
CA LEU A 18 12.41 11.10 7.12
C LEU A 18 12.40 11.41 8.62
N GLY A 19 12.94 10.51 9.43
CA GLY A 19 12.84 10.60 10.89
C GLY A 19 11.37 10.58 11.32
N ASP A 20 10.97 11.57 12.11
CA ASP A 20 9.59 11.72 12.61
C ASP A 20 8.69 12.56 11.69
N GLN A 21 9.20 12.97 10.52
CA GLN A 21 8.50 13.86 9.61
C GLN A 21 8.04 13.10 8.35
N LEU A 22 6.76 13.24 8.00
CA LEU A 22 6.26 12.82 6.70
C LEU A 22 6.70 13.85 5.64
N LEU A 23 7.31 13.38 4.56
CA LEU A 23 7.71 14.19 3.40
C LEU A 23 6.61 14.26 2.34
N THR A 24 5.68 13.28 2.35
CA THR A 24 4.50 13.29 1.48
C THR A 24 3.22 13.17 2.31
N GLY A 25 2.09 13.60 1.73
CA GLY A 25 0.78 13.15 2.16
C GLY A 25 0.53 11.68 1.77
N LEU A 26 -0.72 11.25 1.89
CA LEU A 26 -1.15 9.95 1.37
C LEU A 26 -1.16 10.00 -0.16
N VAL A 27 -0.24 9.30 -0.80
CA VAL A 27 -0.17 9.17 -2.26
C VAL A 27 -0.89 7.88 -2.66
N PRO A 28 -1.93 7.95 -3.50
CA PRO A 28 -2.65 6.76 -3.93
C PRO A 28 -1.74 5.74 -4.63
N SER A 29 -1.82 4.47 -4.22
CA SER A 29 -1.09 3.36 -4.86
C SER A 29 -1.82 2.92 -6.13
N VAL A 30 -1.82 3.80 -7.13
CA VAL A 30 -2.54 3.65 -8.40
C VAL A 30 -1.64 4.02 -9.56
N VAL A 31 -1.77 3.29 -10.66
CA VAL A 31 -0.98 3.51 -11.89
C VAL A 31 -1.88 3.40 -13.11
N ASP A 32 -1.82 4.36 -14.00
CA ASP A 32 -2.32 4.20 -15.37
C ASP A 32 -1.27 3.46 -16.20
N LEU A 33 -1.58 2.23 -16.56
CA LEU A 33 -0.67 1.37 -17.33
C LEU A 33 -0.45 1.88 -18.76
N ARG A 34 -1.35 2.71 -19.29
CA ARG A 34 -1.26 3.26 -20.65
C ARG A 34 -0.34 4.46 -20.70
N THR A 35 -0.51 5.43 -19.80
CA THR A 35 0.27 6.66 -19.75
C THR A 35 1.54 6.53 -18.92
N GLY A 36 1.51 5.63 -17.95
CA GLY A 36 2.57 5.45 -16.98
C GLY A 36 2.50 6.38 -15.78
N ASN A 37 1.50 7.25 -15.71
CA ASN A 37 1.25 8.11 -14.56
C ASN A 37 0.92 7.28 -13.31
N ALA A 38 1.24 7.83 -12.14
CA ALA A 38 1.01 7.16 -10.86
C ALA A 38 0.54 8.17 -9.79
N GLY A 39 -0.04 7.67 -8.71
CA GLY A 39 -0.43 8.47 -7.56
C GLY A 39 -1.49 9.51 -7.91
N ASN A 40 -1.31 10.71 -7.41
CA ASN A 40 -2.24 11.83 -7.61
C ASN A 40 -2.42 12.26 -9.08
N ASP A 41 -1.45 11.95 -9.93
CA ASP A 41 -1.54 12.27 -11.37
C ASP A 41 -2.54 11.36 -12.13
N VAL A 42 -3.13 10.34 -11.47
CA VAL A 42 -4.02 9.32 -12.08
C VAL A 42 -5.45 9.38 -11.53
N LEU A 43 -5.76 10.30 -10.64
CA LEU A 43 -6.96 10.28 -9.78
C LEU A 43 -8.31 10.15 -10.49
N GLU A 44 -8.41 10.40 -11.77
CA GLU A 44 -9.69 10.36 -12.50
C GLU A 44 -9.70 9.41 -13.72
N GLU A 45 -8.57 8.72 -13.99
CA GLU A 45 -8.50 7.88 -15.18
C GLU A 45 -8.92 6.43 -14.92
N MET A 46 -9.76 5.91 -15.81
CA MET A 46 -10.50 4.67 -15.67
C MET A 46 -9.70 3.39 -15.99
N SER A 47 -8.48 3.53 -16.46
CA SER A 47 -7.58 2.40 -16.82
C SER A 47 -6.53 2.09 -15.73
N ALA A 48 -6.69 2.66 -14.54
CA ALA A 48 -5.67 2.58 -13.51
C ALA A 48 -5.62 1.22 -12.80
N ALA A 49 -4.44 0.62 -12.75
CA ALA A 49 -4.17 -0.56 -11.92
C ALA A 49 -4.12 -0.17 -10.44
N ARG A 50 -4.78 -0.96 -9.60
CA ARG A 50 -4.87 -0.79 -8.14
C ARG A 50 -4.60 -2.13 -7.47
N SER A 51 -4.29 -2.09 -6.17
CA SER A 51 -4.13 -3.28 -5.33
C SER A 51 -3.06 -4.27 -5.84
N PHE A 52 -2.07 -3.79 -6.57
CA PHE A 52 -1.02 -4.62 -7.18
C PHE A 52 0.02 -5.10 -6.16
N LYS A 53 0.07 -4.55 -4.95
CA LYS A 53 1.04 -4.94 -3.93
C LYS A 53 0.93 -6.43 -3.55
N CYS A 54 -0.29 -6.94 -3.43
CA CYS A 54 -0.51 -8.34 -3.05
C CYS A 54 -0.01 -9.34 -4.11
N ASP A 55 0.01 -8.92 -5.38
CA ASP A 55 0.43 -9.74 -6.52
C ASP A 55 1.90 -9.53 -6.90
N ILE A 56 2.65 -8.74 -6.10
CA ILE A 56 4.05 -8.45 -6.42
C ILE A 56 4.89 -9.72 -6.31
N SER A 57 5.59 -10.05 -7.39
CA SER A 57 6.52 -11.19 -7.44
C SER A 57 7.52 -11.03 -8.59
N LEU A 58 8.59 -11.82 -8.58
CA LEU A 58 9.54 -11.89 -9.69
C LEU A 58 9.08 -12.83 -10.81
N SER A 59 7.93 -13.50 -10.67
CA SER A 59 7.34 -14.32 -11.73
C SER A 59 6.86 -13.45 -12.91
N LYS A 60 6.53 -14.09 -14.03
CA LYS A 60 5.96 -13.38 -15.19
C LYS A 60 4.68 -12.63 -14.84
N GLU A 61 3.85 -13.26 -14.05
CA GLU A 61 2.56 -12.71 -13.59
C GLU A 61 2.74 -11.48 -12.70
N GLY A 62 3.79 -11.47 -11.88
CA GLY A 62 4.10 -10.38 -10.96
C GLY A 62 4.86 -9.19 -11.58
N GLN A 63 5.34 -9.28 -12.82
CA GLN A 63 6.14 -8.21 -13.44
C GLN A 63 5.36 -6.90 -13.60
N LEU A 64 4.06 -6.96 -13.88
CA LEU A 64 3.21 -5.76 -13.91
C LEU A 64 3.16 -5.07 -12.55
N SER A 65 3.06 -5.85 -11.48
CA SER A 65 3.03 -5.34 -10.10
C SER A 65 4.36 -4.71 -9.70
N VAL A 66 5.49 -5.29 -10.10
CA VAL A 66 6.84 -4.70 -9.92
C VAL A 66 6.95 -3.37 -10.67
N SER A 67 6.50 -3.32 -11.93
CA SER A 67 6.50 -2.08 -12.72
C SER A 67 5.58 -1.01 -12.12
N ALA A 68 4.37 -1.39 -11.71
CA ALA A 68 3.41 -0.48 -11.07
C ALA A 68 3.99 0.08 -9.75
N SER A 69 4.53 -0.79 -8.89
CA SER A 69 5.18 -0.38 -7.64
C SER A 69 6.33 0.61 -7.89
N SER A 70 7.15 0.37 -8.91
CA SER A 70 8.26 1.29 -9.23
C SER A 70 7.77 2.69 -9.63
N ARG A 71 6.63 2.78 -10.29
CA ARG A 71 6.04 4.08 -10.68
C ARG A 71 5.48 4.84 -9.48
N VAL A 72 4.81 4.14 -8.55
CA VAL A 72 4.35 4.74 -7.29
C VAL A 72 5.54 5.24 -6.48
N LEU A 73 6.62 4.47 -6.38
CA LEU A 73 7.84 4.87 -5.67
C LEU A 73 8.48 6.13 -6.29
N ARG A 74 8.54 6.23 -7.63
CA ARG A 74 8.99 7.46 -8.30
C ARG A 74 8.09 8.64 -8.01
N GLN A 75 6.77 8.43 -7.98
CA GLN A 75 5.82 9.48 -7.68
C GLN A 75 5.97 9.99 -6.24
N LEU A 76 6.18 9.10 -5.27
CA LEU A 76 6.48 9.47 -3.89
C LEU A 76 7.71 10.38 -3.81
N VAL A 77 8.80 10.02 -4.47
CA VAL A 77 10.02 10.84 -4.51
C VAL A 77 9.75 12.19 -5.19
N LYS A 78 9.03 12.21 -6.30
CA LYS A 78 8.65 13.45 -7.00
C LYS A 78 7.82 14.38 -6.10
N GLU A 79 6.81 13.83 -5.40
CA GLU A 79 5.93 14.62 -4.54
C GLU A 79 6.59 15.09 -3.26
N SER A 80 7.64 14.40 -2.77
CA SER A 80 8.41 14.87 -1.62
C SER A 80 9.19 16.15 -1.88
N GLY A 81 9.54 16.43 -3.14
CA GLY A 81 10.41 17.56 -3.52
C GLY A 81 11.86 17.40 -3.06
N GLU A 82 12.22 16.28 -2.46
CA GLU A 82 13.54 15.99 -1.88
C GLU A 82 14.37 15.05 -2.78
N SER A 83 15.69 15.14 -2.65
CA SER A 83 16.59 14.15 -3.24
C SER A 83 16.64 12.91 -2.36
N VAL A 84 15.93 11.86 -2.75
CA VAL A 84 15.84 10.59 -2.02
C VAL A 84 16.64 9.54 -2.78
N GLU A 85 17.69 9.02 -2.15
CA GLU A 85 18.56 7.99 -2.74
C GLU A 85 18.44 6.66 -2.00
N ARG A 86 18.43 6.70 -0.65
CA ARG A 86 18.50 5.52 0.22
C ARG A 86 17.23 5.36 1.02
N VAL A 87 16.67 4.15 1.03
CA VAL A 87 15.36 3.91 1.66
C VAL A 87 15.32 2.60 2.46
N VAL A 88 14.50 2.61 3.51
CA VAL A 88 13.93 1.42 4.14
C VAL A 88 12.47 1.33 3.71
N ILE A 89 12.02 0.16 3.26
CA ILE A 89 10.63 -0.04 2.79
C ILE A 89 9.91 -1.03 3.71
N SER A 90 8.70 -0.70 4.12
CA SER A 90 7.85 -1.62 4.87
C SER A 90 7.22 -2.67 3.96
N VAL A 91 7.15 -3.91 4.46
CA VAL A 91 6.52 -5.05 3.78
C VAL A 91 5.67 -5.83 4.78
N PRO A 92 4.58 -6.49 4.32
CA PRO A 92 3.82 -7.39 5.17
C PRO A 92 4.70 -8.48 5.78
N ALA A 93 4.42 -8.86 7.04
CA ALA A 93 5.22 -9.85 7.75
C ALA A 93 5.20 -11.23 7.06
N TYR A 94 4.10 -11.59 6.41
CA TYR A 94 3.91 -12.85 5.69
C TYR A 94 4.49 -12.87 4.27
N PHE A 95 5.08 -11.77 3.78
CA PHE A 95 5.68 -11.75 2.44
C PHE A 95 6.77 -12.81 2.33
N SER A 96 6.65 -13.63 1.28
CA SER A 96 7.69 -14.58 0.89
C SER A 96 8.96 -13.87 0.43
N ASP A 97 10.08 -14.58 0.42
CA ASP A 97 11.35 -14.04 -0.08
C ASP A 97 11.24 -13.51 -1.52
N ASN A 98 10.45 -14.18 -2.36
CA ASN A 98 10.18 -13.73 -3.73
C ASN A 98 9.49 -12.35 -3.75
N GLN A 99 8.47 -12.13 -2.92
CA GLN A 99 7.78 -10.85 -2.81
C GLN A 99 8.68 -9.75 -2.23
N ARG A 100 9.50 -10.08 -1.25
CA ARG A 100 10.52 -9.17 -0.70
C ARG A 100 11.53 -8.75 -1.76
N GLN A 101 12.08 -9.69 -2.52
CA GLN A 101 12.99 -9.41 -3.63
C GLN A 101 12.31 -8.61 -4.75
N ALA A 102 11.06 -8.88 -5.05
CA ALA A 102 10.28 -8.12 -6.01
C ALA A 102 10.07 -6.66 -5.58
N THR A 103 9.86 -6.43 -4.27
CA THR A 103 9.77 -5.07 -3.69
C THR A 103 11.10 -4.32 -3.84
N ILE A 104 12.23 -4.98 -3.53
CA ILE A 104 13.57 -4.41 -3.74
C ILE A 104 13.77 -4.07 -5.22
N LYS A 105 13.39 -4.99 -6.12
CA LYS A 105 13.49 -4.78 -7.57
C LYS A 105 12.67 -3.59 -8.04
N ALA A 106 11.47 -3.40 -7.52
CA ALA A 106 10.63 -2.25 -7.83
C ALA A 106 11.30 -0.93 -7.41
N ALA A 107 11.91 -0.89 -6.23
CA ALA A 107 12.65 0.27 -5.75
C ALA A 107 13.90 0.57 -6.61
N GLN A 108 14.67 -0.45 -6.96
CA GLN A 108 15.83 -0.29 -7.88
C GLN A 108 15.39 0.27 -9.24
N LEU A 109 14.26 -0.18 -9.79
CA LEU A 109 13.71 0.37 -11.02
C LEU A 109 13.22 1.82 -10.84
N ALA A 110 12.91 2.23 -9.63
CA ALA A 110 12.61 3.62 -9.30
C ALA A 110 13.87 4.49 -9.09
N GLY A 111 15.06 3.90 -9.11
CA GLY A 111 16.33 4.59 -8.86
C GLY A 111 16.70 4.70 -7.38
N LEU A 112 16.09 3.87 -6.53
CA LEU A 112 16.30 3.89 -5.08
C LEU A 112 17.23 2.74 -4.64
N ASP A 113 18.14 3.05 -3.71
CA ASP A 113 18.96 2.08 -3.00
C ASP A 113 18.24 1.62 -1.73
N VAL A 114 17.85 0.35 -1.70
CA VAL A 114 17.15 -0.24 -0.53
C VAL A 114 18.16 -0.73 0.47
N VAL A 115 18.33 0.02 1.56
CA VAL A 115 19.24 -0.34 2.65
C VAL A 115 18.66 -1.35 3.63
N GLY A 116 17.34 -1.58 3.57
CA GLY A 116 16.68 -2.60 4.38
C GLY A 116 15.18 -2.70 4.07
N LEU A 117 14.62 -3.85 4.45
CA LEU A 117 13.18 -4.04 4.55
C LEU A 117 12.80 -4.18 6.02
N ILE A 118 11.64 -3.67 6.40
CA ILE A 118 11.07 -3.81 7.73
C ILE A 118 9.67 -4.41 7.63
N ASN A 119 9.29 -5.29 8.55
CA ASN A 119 7.92 -5.76 8.60
C ASN A 119 6.98 -4.63 9.05
N GLU A 120 5.84 -4.47 8.40
CA GLU A 120 4.83 -3.45 8.72
C GLU A 120 4.43 -3.45 10.21
N PRO A 121 4.13 -4.62 10.84
CA PRO A 121 3.81 -4.63 12.25
C PRO A 121 4.99 -4.23 13.14
N THR A 122 6.24 -4.52 12.72
CA THR A 122 7.43 -4.06 13.43
C THR A 122 7.57 -2.54 13.37
N ALA A 123 7.37 -1.95 12.20
CA ALA A 123 7.40 -0.49 12.03
C ALA A 123 6.33 0.19 12.90
N ALA A 124 5.11 -0.36 12.90
CA ALA A 124 4.00 0.13 13.73
C ALA A 124 4.32 0.02 15.23
N ALA A 125 4.89 -1.11 15.67
CA ALA A 125 5.28 -1.32 17.05
C ALA A 125 6.38 -0.35 17.49
N ILE A 126 7.40 -0.12 16.65
CA ILE A 126 8.47 0.86 16.93
C ILE A 126 7.88 2.26 17.15
N TYR A 127 6.98 2.69 16.27
CA TYR A 127 6.34 4.00 16.37
C TYR A 127 5.46 4.13 17.62
N ALA A 128 4.64 3.11 17.90
CA ALA A 128 3.68 3.14 19.00
C ALA A 128 4.34 2.97 20.38
N SER A 129 5.37 2.15 20.48
CA SER A 129 6.00 1.83 21.76
C SER A 129 6.82 2.98 22.33
N LYS A 130 7.28 3.94 21.51
CA LYS A 130 8.15 5.04 21.91
C LYS A 130 9.26 4.57 22.87
N SER A 131 9.94 3.49 22.52
CA SER A 131 11.01 2.85 23.31
C SER A 131 10.53 2.10 24.56
N ARG A 132 9.25 1.80 24.71
CA ARG A 132 8.77 0.93 25.79
C ARG A 132 8.97 -0.53 25.41
N GLN A 133 9.65 -1.27 26.27
CA GLN A 133 9.78 -2.72 26.14
C GLN A 133 8.44 -3.38 26.45
N ALA A 134 7.83 -4.03 25.45
CA ALA A 134 6.48 -4.58 25.57
C ALA A 134 6.25 -5.76 24.64
N LEU A 135 5.27 -6.59 25.00
CA LEU A 135 4.60 -7.48 24.07
C LEU A 135 3.40 -6.74 23.48
N SER A 136 3.41 -6.50 22.19
CA SER A 136 2.44 -5.69 21.50
C SER A 136 1.59 -6.54 20.56
N LEU A 137 0.29 -6.26 20.49
CA LEU A 137 -0.60 -6.80 19.49
C LEU A 137 -0.89 -5.69 18.47
N VAL A 138 -0.52 -5.93 17.22
CA VAL A 138 -0.67 -4.99 16.10
C VAL A 138 -1.81 -5.46 15.22
N PHE A 139 -2.80 -4.61 15.01
CA PHE A 139 -3.90 -4.81 14.07
C PHE A 139 -3.70 -3.89 12.88
N ASP A 140 -3.55 -4.47 11.70
CA ASP A 140 -3.40 -3.74 10.44
C ASP A 140 -4.57 -4.05 9.52
N LEU A 141 -5.50 -3.10 9.41
CA LEU A 141 -6.63 -3.17 8.49
C LEU A 141 -6.37 -2.27 7.29
N GLY A 142 -5.82 -2.84 6.25
CA GLY A 142 -5.48 -2.16 5.03
C GLY A 142 -6.61 -2.10 3.99
N GLY A 143 -6.24 -1.74 2.75
CA GLY A 143 -7.17 -1.75 1.63
C GLY A 143 -7.55 -3.15 1.17
N GLY A 144 -6.63 -4.10 1.19
CA GLY A 144 -6.82 -5.47 0.68
C GLY A 144 -6.78 -6.56 1.74
N THR A 145 -6.08 -6.35 2.86
CA THR A 145 -5.86 -7.34 3.91
C THR A 145 -6.16 -6.80 5.29
N PHE A 146 -6.45 -7.71 6.20
CA PHE A 146 -6.46 -7.50 7.63
C PHE A 146 -5.46 -8.46 8.25
N ASP A 147 -4.47 -7.90 8.93
CA ASP A 147 -3.35 -8.63 9.51
C ASP A 147 -3.29 -8.38 11.02
N VAL A 148 -2.99 -9.44 11.78
CA VAL A 148 -2.78 -9.36 13.23
C VAL A 148 -1.42 -9.96 13.53
N SER A 149 -0.60 -9.20 14.25
CA SER A 149 0.76 -9.63 14.59
C SER A 149 1.06 -9.42 16.06
N VAL A 150 1.79 -10.36 16.64
CA VAL A 150 2.36 -10.25 17.99
C VAL A 150 3.82 -9.85 17.84
N VAL A 151 4.18 -8.68 18.36
CA VAL A 151 5.55 -8.14 18.32
C VAL A 151 6.11 -8.04 19.73
N ASP A 152 7.23 -8.69 19.96
CA ASP A 152 7.96 -8.66 21.22
C ASP A 152 9.12 -7.66 21.13
N SER A 153 9.12 -6.66 22.01
CA SER A 153 10.21 -5.70 22.13
C SER A 153 10.83 -5.66 23.55
N ARG A 154 10.52 -6.63 24.40
CA ARG A 154 10.92 -6.64 25.81
C ARG A 154 12.43 -6.74 26.03
N PHE A 155 13.17 -7.26 25.05
CA PHE A 155 14.61 -7.51 25.15
C PHE A 155 15.47 -6.54 24.32
N GLY A 156 14.87 -5.46 23.79
CA GLY A 156 15.57 -4.42 23.04
C GLY A 156 15.48 -4.55 21.52
N ASP A 157 15.26 -5.75 21.01
CA ASP A 157 14.97 -6.01 19.59
C ASP A 157 13.46 -6.11 19.36
N TYR A 158 13.02 -5.85 18.14
CA TYR A 158 11.62 -6.01 17.73
C TYR A 158 11.48 -7.29 16.91
N ASP A 159 10.84 -8.28 17.49
CA ASP A 159 10.67 -9.60 16.89
C ASP A 159 9.18 -9.94 16.70
N VAL A 160 8.81 -10.37 15.49
CA VAL A 160 7.45 -10.81 15.17
C VAL A 160 7.31 -12.27 15.59
N GLN A 161 6.66 -12.49 16.73
CA GLN A 161 6.47 -13.83 17.32
C GLN A 161 5.43 -14.65 16.55
N ALA A 162 4.39 -14.00 16.07
CA ALA A 162 3.33 -14.61 15.29
C ALA A 162 2.66 -13.57 14.40
N THR A 163 2.21 -14.00 13.24
CA THR A 163 1.37 -13.21 12.36
C THR A 163 0.34 -14.10 11.70
N ASP A 164 -0.87 -13.62 11.56
CA ASP A 164 -1.96 -14.26 10.81
C ASP A 164 -2.82 -13.17 10.19
N GLY A 165 -3.56 -13.50 9.16
CA GLY A 165 -4.36 -12.51 8.47
C GLY A 165 -5.33 -13.12 7.46
N CYS A 166 -6.15 -12.27 6.87
CA CYS A 166 -7.10 -12.68 5.85
C CYS A 166 -7.27 -11.61 4.78
N ILE A 167 -7.80 -12.02 3.62
CA ILE A 167 -8.16 -11.11 2.53
C ILE A 167 -9.47 -10.40 2.90
N LEU A 168 -9.35 -9.42 3.78
CA LEU A 168 -10.43 -8.54 4.22
C LEU A 168 -9.89 -7.13 4.37
N GLY A 169 -10.41 -6.18 3.62
CA GLY A 169 -9.95 -4.80 3.68
C GLY A 169 -10.94 -3.83 3.08
N GLY A 170 -10.50 -2.60 2.89
CA GLY A 170 -11.30 -1.51 2.33
C GLY A 170 -11.97 -1.88 1.00
N ASP A 171 -11.31 -2.65 0.15
CA ASP A 171 -11.83 -3.12 -1.14
C ASP A 171 -13.08 -4.02 -0.97
N ASN A 172 -13.14 -4.81 0.10
CA ASN A 172 -14.31 -5.65 0.42
C ASN A 172 -15.50 -4.78 0.86
N PHE A 173 -15.24 -3.74 1.65
CA PHE A 173 -16.28 -2.79 2.05
C PHE A 173 -16.81 -2.03 0.83
N ASP A 174 -15.94 -1.55 -0.05
CA ASP A 174 -16.32 -0.91 -1.31
C ASP A 174 -17.17 -1.82 -2.20
N ALA A 175 -16.81 -3.11 -2.29
CA ALA A 175 -17.57 -4.10 -3.04
C ALA A 175 -18.97 -4.36 -2.44
N ASN A 176 -19.10 -4.32 -1.12
CA ASN A 176 -20.39 -4.46 -0.44
C ASN A 176 -21.28 -3.23 -0.68
N ILE A 177 -20.73 -2.02 -0.55
CA ILE A 177 -21.44 -0.77 -0.85
C ILE A 177 -21.91 -0.78 -2.31
N ARG A 178 -21.03 -1.16 -3.24
CA ARG A 178 -21.38 -1.26 -4.66
C ARG A 178 -22.53 -2.23 -4.91
N ARG A 179 -22.51 -3.41 -4.29
CA ARG A 179 -23.60 -4.39 -4.40
C ARG A 179 -24.93 -3.83 -3.88
N TRP A 180 -24.86 -3.13 -2.75
CA TRP A 180 -26.03 -2.47 -2.18
C TRP A 180 -26.56 -1.37 -3.10
N VAL A 181 -25.74 -0.46 -3.61
CA VAL A 181 -26.12 0.61 -4.54
C VAL A 181 -26.76 0.03 -5.80
N ILE A 182 -26.17 -0.98 -6.41
CA ILE A 182 -26.69 -1.66 -7.60
C ILE A 182 -28.12 -2.18 -7.34
N LYS A 183 -28.32 -2.82 -6.20
CA LYS A 183 -29.60 -3.40 -5.79
C LYS A 183 -30.65 -2.31 -5.56
N GLU A 184 -30.37 -1.32 -4.73
CA GLU A 184 -31.31 -0.26 -4.34
C GLU A 184 -31.70 0.65 -5.52
N ALA A 185 -30.74 0.95 -6.39
CA ALA A 185 -30.99 1.76 -7.58
C ALA A 185 -31.54 0.96 -8.78
N GLY A 186 -31.72 -0.36 -8.65
CA GLY A 186 -32.21 -1.20 -9.75
C GLY A 186 -31.29 -1.23 -10.97
N ILE A 187 -29.98 -1.03 -10.78
CA ILE A 187 -29.01 -0.93 -11.87
C ILE A 187 -28.84 -2.31 -12.52
N LYS A 188 -29.08 -2.38 -13.82
CA LYS A 188 -28.83 -3.59 -14.61
C LYS A 188 -27.36 -3.61 -15.05
N VAL A 189 -26.51 -4.33 -14.32
CA VAL A 189 -25.05 -4.34 -14.51
C VAL A 189 -24.62 -4.69 -15.94
N HIS A 190 -25.39 -5.54 -16.65
CA HIS A 190 -25.11 -5.90 -18.03
C HIS A 190 -25.36 -4.76 -19.05
N HIS A 191 -25.96 -3.67 -18.63
CA HIS A 191 -26.09 -2.45 -19.43
C HIS A 191 -24.95 -1.47 -19.21
N LEU A 192 -24.12 -1.68 -18.18
CA LEU A 192 -22.98 -0.81 -17.88
C LEU A 192 -21.79 -1.20 -18.78
N ASN A 193 -21.15 -0.21 -19.36
CA ASN A 193 -19.86 -0.41 -20.01
C ASN A 193 -18.74 -0.47 -18.98
N GLN A 194 -17.51 -0.73 -19.42
CA GLN A 194 -16.34 -0.84 -18.54
C GLN A 194 -16.08 0.48 -17.76
N GLU A 195 -16.32 1.59 -18.40
CA GLU A 195 -16.16 2.94 -17.85
C GLU A 195 -17.12 3.19 -16.69
N ASP A 196 -18.40 2.87 -16.88
CA ASP A 196 -19.42 2.99 -15.85
C ASP A 196 -19.11 2.11 -14.63
N LEU A 197 -18.60 0.89 -14.84
CA LEU A 197 -18.22 -0.03 -13.76
C LEU A 197 -17.07 0.51 -12.91
N VAL A 198 -16.07 1.10 -13.55
CA VAL A 198 -14.93 1.73 -12.84
C VAL A 198 -15.39 2.96 -12.09
N ARG A 199 -16.20 3.83 -12.72
CA ARG A 199 -16.78 5.02 -12.08
C ARG A 199 -17.64 4.64 -10.87
N LEU A 200 -18.47 3.62 -10.99
CA LEU A 200 -19.28 3.12 -9.87
C LEU A 200 -18.42 2.63 -8.71
N LYS A 201 -17.35 1.88 -9.00
CA LYS A 201 -16.37 1.44 -7.98
C LYS A 201 -15.77 2.64 -7.25
N TRP A 202 -15.37 3.66 -7.99
CA TRP A 202 -14.74 4.87 -7.46
C TRP A 202 -15.71 5.68 -6.57
N GLU A 203 -16.94 5.90 -7.02
CA GLU A 203 -17.93 6.62 -6.23
C GLU A 203 -18.34 5.86 -4.95
N CYS A 204 -18.39 4.53 -4.98
CA CYS A 204 -18.62 3.72 -3.80
C CYS A 204 -17.48 3.84 -2.77
N SER A 205 -16.22 3.90 -3.23
CA SER A 205 -15.06 4.11 -2.34
C SER A 205 -15.12 5.51 -1.68
N LYS A 206 -15.46 6.55 -2.44
CA LYS A 206 -15.69 7.89 -1.89
C LYS A 206 -16.83 7.92 -0.87
N LEU A 207 -17.93 7.22 -1.17
CA LEU A 207 -19.07 7.14 -0.26
C LEU A 207 -18.67 6.50 1.07
N LYS A 208 -17.90 5.39 1.06
CA LYS A 208 -17.36 4.78 2.27
C LYS A 208 -16.65 5.79 3.17
N ILE A 209 -15.78 6.63 2.58
CA ILE A 209 -15.03 7.64 3.34
C ILE A 209 -15.96 8.70 3.94
N ARG A 210 -16.96 9.15 3.17
CA ARG A 210 -17.90 10.18 3.62
C ARG A 210 -18.80 9.75 4.78
N VAL A 211 -19.22 8.48 4.82
CA VAL A 211 -20.10 7.98 5.90
C VAL A 211 -19.35 7.69 7.20
N GLN A 212 -18.02 7.79 7.21
CA GLN A 212 -17.19 7.66 8.41
C GLN A 212 -16.90 9.00 9.09
N GLN A 213 -17.25 10.11 8.46
CA GLN A 213 -17.12 11.48 8.97
C GLN A 213 -18.42 11.95 9.62
#